data_a9c6168e0d5b95c576763b02ee950fc8
#
_entry.id   a9c6168e0d5b95c576763b02ee950fc8
#
_cell.length_a   1.000
_cell.length_b   1.000
_cell.length_c   1.000
_cell.angle_alpha   90.00
_cell.angle_beta   90.00
_cell.angle_gamma   90.00
#
_symmetry.space_group_name_H-M   'P 1'
#
loop_
_entity.id
_entity.type
_entity.pdbx_description
1 polymer ?
#
loop_
_entity_poly.entity_id
_entity_poly.type
_entity_poly.pdbx_seq_one_letter_code
_entity_poly.pdbx_strand_id
1 'polypeptide(L)'
;NKLAIYGIVHPKIRKAMDIDQEVFYADLNWNAILLEIGKHKVQYAEISKFPEVKRDLALLIDKNVTFAEIEKIAYETERKLLKKVTLFDVYEGKNLEAGKKSYAVSFILQDETKTLTDSQIEGIMKKMLGNFENKLGAKLR
;
A
#
# COMPACT_ATOMS: atom_id res chain seq x y z
N ASN A 1 11.84 20.96 7.39
CA ASN A 1 12.89 20.32 8.20
C ASN A 1 13.18 18.92 7.65
N LYS A 2 14.50 18.58 7.54
CA LYS A 2 14.93 17.26 7.15
C LYS A 2 14.76 16.31 8.34
N LEU A 3 13.96 15.27 8.21
CA LEU A 3 13.66 14.32 9.29
C LEU A 3 14.61 13.13 9.30
N ALA A 4 15.00 12.66 8.09
CA ALA A 4 15.88 11.52 7.93
C ALA A 4 16.70 11.61 6.65
N ILE A 5 17.83 10.91 6.64
CA ILE A 5 18.61 10.54 5.45
C ILE A 5 18.75 9.03 5.51
N TYR A 6 18.52 8.35 4.40
CA TYR A 6 18.76 6.91 4.29
C TYR A 6 19.29 6.56 2.90
N GLY A 7 20.02 5.46 2.81
CA GLY A 7 20.58 4.99 1.56
C GLY A 7 21.53 3.81 1.76
N ILE A 8 22.21 3.46 0.68
CA ILE A 8 23.23 2.39 0.68
C ILE A 8 24.58 3.03 0.93
N VAL A 9 25.36 2.46 1.85
CA VAL A 9 26.72 2.90 2.15
C VAL A 9 27.62 2.69 0.93
N HIS A 10 28.37 3.74 0.57
CA HIS A 10 29.20 3.73 -0.64
C HIS A 10 30.21 2.56 -0.62
N PRO A 11 30.43 1.85 -1.74
CA PRO A 11 31.29 0.68 -1.80
C PRO A 11 32.74 0.91 -1.29
N LYS A 12 33.32 2.10 -1.50
CA LYS A 12 34.65 2.44 -0.97
C LYS A 12 34.72 2.39 0.56
N ILE A 13 33.65 2.84 1.24
CA ILE A 13 33.58 2.82 2.72
C ILE A 13 33.44 1.40 3.20
N ARG A 14 32.57 0.60 2.59
CA ARG A 14 32.37 -0.81 2.92
C ARG A 14 33.67 -1.61 2.79
N LYS A 15 34.38 -1.44 1.67
CA LYS A 15 35.67 -2.10 1.41
C LYS A 15 36.74 -1.70 2.43
N ALA A 16 36.77 -0.42 2.86
CA ALA A 16 37.72 0.01 3.89
C ALA A 16 37.45 -0.62 5.26
N MET A 17 36.24 -1.16 5.47
CA MET A 17 35.80 -1.86 6.69
C MET A 17 35.72 -3.39 6.50
N ASP A 18 36.21 -3.92 5.37
CA ASP A 18 36.16 -5.35 5.02
C ASP A 18 34.74 -5.92 5.02
N ILE A 19 33.76 -5.14 4.49
CA ILE A 19 32.35 -5.53 4.37
C ILE A 19 32.00 -5.74 2.91
N ASP A 20 31.70 -6.95 2.52
CA ASP A 20 31.34 -7.32 1.14
C ASP A 20 29.84 -7.09 0.83
N GLN A 21 28.95 -7.38 1.78
CA GLN A 21 27.50 -7.22 1.59
C GLN A 21 27.08 -5.76 1.53
N GLU A 22 25.92 -5.51 0.93
CA GLU A 22 25.29 -4.20 0.97
C GLU A 22 24.90 -3.82 2.41
N VAL A 23 25.22 -2.59 2.77
CA VAL A 23 24.86 -2.00 4.07
C VAL A 23 23.93 -0.85 3.85
N PHE A 24 22.74 -0.92 4.45
CA PHE A 24 21.78 0.18 4.50
C PHE A 24 22.04 1.01 5.74
N TYR A 25 21.99 2.34 5.57
CA TYR A 25 22.22 3.31 6.62
C TYR A 25 21.03 4.27 6.69
N ALA A 26 20.65 4.62 7.91
CA ALA A 26 19.67 5.66 8.16
C ALA A 26 20.16 6.57 9.29
N ASP A 27 20.10 7.89 9.06
CA ASP A 27 20.34 8.93 10.05
C ASP A 27 19.05 9.70 10.30
N LEU A 28 18.59 9.71 11.55
CA LEU A 28 17.32 10.27 11.98
C LEU A 28 17.54 11.54 12.82
N ASN A 29 16.99 12.67 12.37
CA ASN A 29 16.95 13.88 13.18
C ASN A 29 15.84 13.76 14.23
N TRP A 30 16.20 13.16 15.37
CA TRP A 30 15.26 12.86 16.45
C TRP A 30 14.54 14.08 17.00
N ASN A 31 15.26 15.20 17.15
CA ASN A 31 14.67 16.45 17.64
C ASN A 31 13.60 16.99 16.66
N ALA A 32 13.87 16.94 15.36
CA ALA A 32 12.89 17.36 14.35
C ALA A 32 11.67 16.43 14.32
N ILE A 33 11.88 15.12 14.49
CA ILE A 33 10.80 14.13 14.59
C ILE A 33 9.90 14.41 15.79
N LEU A 34 10.49 14.62 16.98
CA LEU A 34 9.75 14.92 18.21
C LEU A 34 8.94 16.21 18.09
N LEU A 35 9.49 17.23 17.44
CA LEU A 35 8.77 18.49 17.18
C LEU A 35 7.55 18.26 16.25
N GLU A 36 7.67 17.41 15.24
CA GLU A 36 6.54 17.09 14.36
C GLU A 36 5.47 16.24 15.08
N ILE A 37 5.88 15.24 15.86
CA ILE A 37 4.97 14.43 16.67
C ILE A 37 4.19 15.30 17.67
N GLY A 38 4.86 16.27 18.29
CA GLY A 38 4.23 17.18 19.24
C GLY A 38 3.12 18.07 18.66
N LYS A 39 3.07 18.21 17.33
CA LYS A 39 1.98 18.92 16.64
C LYS A 39 0.72 18.05 16.48
N HIS A 40 0.85 16.74 16.59
CA HIS A 40 -0.26 15.80 16.44
C HIS A 40 -1.10 15.78 17.72
N LYS A 41 -2.38 16.14 17.59
CA LYS A 41 -3.33 16.05 18.70
C LYS A 41 -4.09 14.73 18.57
N VAL A 42 -4.00 13.90 19.60
CA VAL A 42 -4.85 12.71 19.72
C VAL A 42 -6.29 13.17 19.92
N GLN A 43 -7.17 12.75 19.01
CA GLN A 43 -8.61 13.00 19.11
C GLN A 43 -9.31 11.67 19.34
N TYR A 44 -10.22 11.66 20.29
CA TYR A 44 -11.12 10.53 20.48
C TYR A 44 -12.12 10.48 19.32
N ALA A 45 -12.29 9.30 18.73
CA ALA A 45 -13.37 9.01 17.80
C ALA A 45 -14.09 7.75 18.28
N GLU A 46 -15.41 7.76 18.24
CA GLU A 46 -16.18 6.56 18.55
C GLU A 46 -15.86 5.45 17.55
N ILE A 47 -15.71 4.23 18.07
CA ILE A 47 -15.56 3.04 17.22
C ILE A 47 -16.90 2.80 16.52
N SER A 48 -16.84 2.63 15.20
CA SER A 48 -18.04 2.34 14.41
C SER A 48 -18.75 1.10 14.93
N LYS A 49 -20.07 1.18 15.06
CA LYS A 49 -20.94 0.04 15.43
C LYS A 49 -21.16 -0.93 14.28
N PHE A 50 -20.81 -0.53 13.06
CA PHE A 50 -21.01 -1.33 11.86
C PHE A 50 -19.70 -2.04 11.47
N PRO A 51 -19.75 -3.34 11.11
CA PRO A 51 -18.55 -4.13 10.86
C PRO A 51 -17.80 -3.66 9.61
N GLU A 52 -16.48 -3.74 9.67
CA GLU A 52 -15.62 -3.65 8.49
C GLU A 52 -15.73 -4.92 7.66
N VAL A 53 -15.65 -4.75 6.35
CA VAL A 53 -15.60 -5.87 5.41
C VAL A 53 -14.25 -5.85 4.69
N LYS A 54 -13.51 -6.93 4.84
CA LYS A 54 -12.24 -7.14 4.15
C LYS A 54 -12.48 -7.92 2.84
N ARG A 55 -11.87 -7.45 1.75
CA ARG A 55 -11.83 -8.16 0.45
C ARG A 55 -10.42 -8.12 -0.10
N ASP A 56 -9.96 -9.25 -0.61
CA ASP A 56 -8.61 -9.40 -1.15
C ASP A 56 -8.69 -9.66 -2.65
N LEU A 57 -7.77 -9.07 -3.41
CA LEU A 57 -7.57 -9.33 -4.83
C LEU A 57 -6.11 -9.69 -5.09
N ALA A 58 -5.90 -10.72 -5.88
CA ALA A 58 -4.59 -11.02 -6.45
C ALA A 58 -4.54 -10.42 -7.87
N LEU A 59 -3.76 -9.36 -8.04
CA LEU A 59 -3.65 -8.62 -9.29
C LEU A 59 -2.36 -8.97 -10.01
N LEU A 60 -2.47 -9.52 -11.22
CA LEU A 60 -1.35 -9.69 -12.14
C LEU A 60 -1.15 -8.38 -12.90
N ILE A 61 0.02 -7.76 -12.75
CA ILE A 61 0.34 -6.43 -13.27
C ILE A 61 1.75 -6.39 -13.87
N ASP A 62 2.04 -5.37 -14.65
CA ASP A 62 3.40 -5.09 -15.12
C ASP A 62 4.33 -4.74 -13.96
N LYS A 63 5.60 -5.13 -14.05
CA LYS A 63 6.62 -4.84 -13.01
C LYS A 63 6.75 -3.36 -12.68
N ASN A 64 6.52 -2.48 -13.67
CA ASN A 64 6.65 -1.05 -13.51
C ASN A 64 5.48 -0.41 -12.70
N VAL A 65 4.33 -1.10 -12.61
CA VAL A 65 3.19 -0.60 -11.86
C VAL A 65 3.52 -0.58 -10.37
N THR A 66 3.35 0.56 -9.73
CA THR A 66 3.59 0.75 -8.31
C THR A 66 2.34 0.48 -7.48
N PHE A 67 2.53 0.16 -6.20
CA PHE A 67 1.39 0.05 -5.27
C PHE A 67 0.65 1.38 -5.11
N ALA A 68 1.37 2.51 -5.14
CA ALA A 68 0.77 3.84 -5.04
C ALA A 68 -0.23 4.13 -6.18
N GLU A 69 -0.02 3.60 -7.38
CA GLU A 69 -0.98 3.74 -8.50
C GLU A 69 -2.25 2.93 -8.24
N ILE A 70 -2.13 1.72 -7.70
CA ILE A 70 -3.28 0.88 -7.30
C ILE A 70 -4.08 1.57 -6.20
N GLU A 71 -3.40 2.01 -5.17
CA GLU A 71 -3.99 2.71 -4.03
C GLU A 71 -4.75 3.97 -4.48
N LYS A 72 -4.13 4.79 -5.33
CA LYS A 72 -4.74 5.99 -5.89
C LYS A 72 -6.02 5.66 -6.67
N ILE A 73 -5.98 4.66 -7.56
CA ILE A 73 -7.14 4.26 -8.35
C ILE A 73 -8.26 3.71 -7.45
N ALA A 74 -7.91 2.95 -6.42
CA ALA A 74 -8.89 2.43 -5.46
C ALA A 74 -9.64 3.57 -4.75
N TYR A 75 -8.92 4.55 -4.20
CA TYR A 75 -9.53 5.71 -3.54
C TYR A 75 -10.27 6.66 -4.51
N GLU A 76 -9.82 6.76 -5.76
CA GLU A 76 -10.58 7.49 -6.80
C GLU A 76 -11.89 6.78 -7.15
N THR A 77 -11.91 5.44 -7.11
CA THR A 77 -13.06 4.62 -7.44
C THR A 77 -14.12 4.61 -6.34
N GLU A 78 -13.67 4.50 -5.08
CA GLU A 78 -14.55 4.49 -3.91
C GLU A 78 -13.97 5.35 -2.77
N ARG A 79 -14.52 6.54 -2.59
CA ARG A 79 -14.00 7.52 -1.64
C ARG A 79 -14.62 7.45 -0.26
N LYS A 80 -15.85 6.92 -0.16
CA LYS A 80 -16.63 6.98 1.09
C LYS A 80 -16.49 5.70 1.91
N LEU A 81 -16.64 4.57 1.23
CA LEU A 81 -16.73 3.27 1.88
C LEU A 81 -15.37 2.59 2.00
N LEU A 82 -14.39 2.93 1.14
CA LEU A 82 -13.04 2.40 1.23
C LEU A 82 -12.27 3.10 2.33
N LYS A 83 -11.95 2.36 3.40
CA LYS A 83 -11.23 2.88 4.56
C LYS A 83 -9.72 2.64 4.45
N LYS A 84 -9.31 1.52 3.88
CA LYS A 84 -7.89 1.15 3.81
C LYS A 84 -7.60 0.25 2.63
N VAL A 85 -6.43 0.47 2.02
CA VAL A 85 -5.82 -0.42 1.02
C VAL A 85 -4.48 -0.88 1.57
N THR A 86 -4.19 -2.17 1.48
CA THR A 86 -2.93 -2.73 2.00
C THR A 86 -2.38 -3.76 1.04
N LEU A 87 -1.12 -3.60 0.64
CA LEU A 87 -0.36 -4.63 -0.05
C LEU A 87 0.20 -5.59 1.01
N PHE A 88 -0.17 -6.86 0.95
CA PHE A 88 0.28 -7.84 1.95
C PHE A 88 1.17 -8.95 1.37
N ASP A 89 1.18 -9.11 0.04
CA ASP A 89 2.11 -10.04 -0.61
C ASP A 89 2.51 -9.54 -2.00
N VAL A 90 3.76 -9.82 -2.38
CA VAL A 90 4.34 -9.54 -3.69
C VAL A 90 5.02 -10.79 -4.20
N TYR A 91 4.52 -11.33 -5.30
CA TYR A 91 5.11 -12.49 -5.92
C TYR A 91 5.72 -12.14 -7.29
N GLU A 92 7.02 -12.44 -7.42
CA GLU A 92 7.78 -12.37 -8.65
C GLU A 92 8.46 -13.73 -8.86
N GLY A 93 7.89 -14.58 -9.68
CA GLY A 93 8.41 -15.94 -9.84
C GLY A 93 8.26 -16.50 -11.24
N LYS A 94 8.89 -17.66 -11.46
CA LYS A 94 8.96 -18.33 -12.76
C LYS A 94 7.60 -18.75 -13.35
N ASN A 95 6.55 -18.76 -12.52
CA ASN A 95 5.19 -19.14 -12.93
C ASN A 95 4.37 -17.95 -13.44
N LEU A 96 4.96 -16.78 -13.60
CA LEU A 96 4.34 -15.61 -14.18
C LEU A 96 4.91 -15.32 -15.56
N GLU A 97 4.12 -14.64 -16.39
CA GLU A 97 4.58 -14.10 -17.65
C GLU A 97 5.80 -13.19 -17.45
N ALA A 98 6.75 -13.21 -18.38
CA ALA A 98 7.93 -12.34 -18.31
C ALA A 98 7.51 -10.86 -18.24
N GLY A 99 8.10 -10.10 -17.32
CA GLY A 99 7.78 -8.68 -17.12
C GLY A 99 6.55 -8.43 -16.23
N LYS A 100 5.92 -9.47 -15.68
CA LYS A 100 4.78 -9.36 -14.76
C LYS A 100 5.18 -9.67 -13.31
N LYS A 101 4.37 -9.15 -12.39
CA LYS A 101 4.36 -9.48 -10.97
C LYS A 101 2.92 -9.63 -10.48
N SER A 102 2.74 -10.29 -9.36
CA SER A 102 1.44 -10.41 -8.69
C SER A 102 1.47 -9.65 -7.37
N TYR A 103 0.48 -8.76 -7.19
CA TYR A 103 0.22 -8.09 -5.93
C TYR A 103 -1.02 -8.68 -5.27
N ALA A 104 -0.89 -9.09 -4.02
CA ALA A 104 -2.03 -9.44 -3.18
C ALA A 104 -2.41 -8.21 -2.35
N VAL A 105 -3.56 -7.63 -2.69
CA VAL A 105 -4.04 -6.36 -2.15
C VAL A 105 -5.33 -6.58 -1.38
N SER A 106 -5.37 -6.05 -0.17
CA SER A 106 -6.52 -6.08 0.74
C SER A 106 -7.22 -4.73 0.75
N PHE A 107 -8.54 -4.75 0.64
CA PHE A 107 -9.41 -3.58 0.69
C PHE A 107 -10.33 -3.69 1.91
N ILE A 108 -10.30 -2.70 2.79
CA ILE A 108 -11.20 -2.59 3.94
C ILE A 108 -12.32 -1.62 3.58
N LEU A 109 -13.54 -2.13 3.56
CA LEU A 109 -14.75 -1.36 3.29
C LEU A 109 -15.59 -1.22 4.56
N GLN A 110 -16.11 -0.03 4.85
CA GLN A 110 -16.99 0.22 5.97
C GLN A 110 -17.90 1.42 5.69
N ASP A 111 -19.16 1.29 6.07
CA ASP A 111 -20.09 2.41 6.19
C ASP A 111 -20.28 2.72 7.69
N GLU A 112 -20.18 3.97 8.07
CA GLU A 112 -20.32 4.40 9.47
C GLU A 112 -21.79 4.50 9.92
N THR A 113 -22.72 4.38 8.98
CA THR A 113 -24.15 4.57 9.20
C THR A 113 -24.98 3.29 9.11
N LYS A 114 -24.46 2.27 8.42
CA LYS A 114 -25.18 0.99 8.19
C LYS A 114 -24.22 -0.14 7.84
N THR A 115 -24.68 -1.37 8.01
CA THR A 115 -23.97 -2.56 7.53
C THR A 115 -24.01 -2.62 5.99
N LEU A 116 -22.87 -2.88 5.35
CA LEU A 116 -22.77 -3.07 3.92
C LEU A 116 -23.42 -4.41 3.52
N THR A 117 -24.18 -4.38 2.43
CA THR A 117 -24.74 -5.60 1.84
C THR A 117 -23.75 -6.25 0.87
N ASP A 118 -23.85 -7.56 0.66
CA ASP A 118 -22.97 -8.27 -0.29
C ASP A 118 -23.06 -7.69 -1.69
N SER A 119 -24.23 -7.33 -2.16
CA SER A 119 -24.43 -6.70 -3.47
C SER A 119 -23.70 -5.36 -3.61
N GLN A 120 -23.67 -4.54 -2.54
CA GLN A 120 -22.91 -3.28 -2.53
C GLN A 120 -21.39 -3.56 -2.60
N ILE A 121 -20.91 -4.52 -1.80
CA ILE A 121 -19.51 -4.91 -1.75
C ILE A 121 -19.05 -5.43 -3.11
N GLU A 122 -19.79 -6.36 -3.71
CA GLU A 122 -19.49 -6.92 -5.02
C GLU A 122 -19.49 -5.85 -6.12
N GLY A 123 -20.45 -4.93 -6.07
CA GLY A 123 -20.51 -3.80 -7.01
C GLY A 123 -19.27 -2.91 -6.93
N ILE A 124 -18.80 -2.60 -5.72
CA ILE A 124 -17.58 -1.81 -5.49
C ILE A 124 -16.36 -2.57 -6.01
N MET A 125 -16.22 -3.85 -5.64
CA MET A 125 -15.07 -4.67 -6.05
C MET A 125 -14.99 -4.85 -7.55
N LYS A 126 -16.14 -5.08 -8.21
CA LYS A 126 -16.23 -5.17 -9.69
C LYS A 126 -15.81 -3.87 -10.37
N LYS A 127 -16.26 -2.73 -9.83
CA LYS A 127 -15.88 -1.40 -10.35
C LYS A 127 -14.38 -1.13 -10.15
N MET A 128 -13.81 -1.51 -9.02
CA MET A 128 -12.36 -1.39 -8.75
C MET A 128 -11.57 -2.24 -9.74
N LEU A 129 -11.94 -3.51 -9.90
CA LEU A 129 -11.26 -4.42 -10.82
C LEU A 129 -11.30 -3.87 -12.25
N GLY A 130 -12.46 -3.44 -12.75
CA GLY A 130 -12.57 -2.84 -14.08
C GLY A 130 -11.69 -1.59 -14.26
N ASN A 131 -11.55 -0.76 -13.22
CA ASN A 131 -10.65 0.39 -13.28
C ASN A 131 -9.16 -0.02 -13.27
N PHE A 132 -8.78 -1.07 -12.54
CA PHE A 132 -7.41 -1.61 -12.57
C PHE A 132 -7.10 -2.24 -13.93
N GLU A 133 -8.05 -2.97 -14.52
CA GLU A 133 -7.91 -3.52 -15.87
C GLU A 133 -7.72 -2.41 -16.91
N ASN A 134 -8.58 -1.40 -16.90
CA ASN A 134 -8.57 -0.33 -17.89
C ASN A 134 -7.36 0.63 -17.76
N LYS A 135 -6.96 0.95 -16.54
CA LYS A 135 -5.89 1.96 -16.30
C LYS A 135 -4.48 1.34 -16.20
N LEU A 136 -4.38 0.10 -15.72
CA LEU A 136 -3.09 -0.55 -15.44
C LEU A 136 -2.88 -1.84 -16.24
N GLY A 137 -3.86 -2.27 -17.04
CA GLY A 137 -3.80 -3.57 -17.71
C GLY A 137 -3.75 -4.75 -16.73
N ALA A 138 -4.23 -4.55 -15.50
CA ALA A 138 -4.24 -5.58 -14.47
C ALA A 138 -5.18 -6.73 -14.87
N LYS A 139 -4.85 -7.96 -14.45
CA LYS A 139 -5.72 -9.12 -14.57
C LYS A 139 -5.89 -9.77 -13.20
N LEU A 140 -7.04 -10.31 -12.94
CA LEU A 140 -7.24 -11.14 -11.75
C LEU A 140 -6.47 -12.45 -11.90
N ARG A 141 -5.75 -12.86 -10.86
CA ARG A 141 -5.01 -14.12 -10.83
C ARG A 141 -5.79 -15.19 -10.11
#